data_c1e5ad6f8c185e42254642fcf8e7ad33
#
_entry.id   c1e5ad6f8c185e42254642fcf8e7ad33
#
_cell.length_a   1.000
_cell.length_b   1.000
_cell.length_c   1.000
_cell.angle_alpha   90.00
_cell.angle_beta   90.00
_cell.angle_gamma   90.00
#
_symmetry.space_group_name_H-M   'P 1'
#
loop_
_entity.id
_entity.type
_entity.pdbx_description
1 polymer ?
#
loop_
_entity_poly.entity_id
_entity_poly.type
_entity_poly.pdbx_seq_one_letter_code
_entity_poly.pdbx_strand_id
1 'polypeptide(L)'
;MSEQPLSPLNRPPSIDQIARAISDLDLPHPLLVDAAREAVNKANGGDVISEARKIAEIISRTLLTDVINATGVLLHTNMGRSPIKIESQNQHFRFSNLELDLETGERGSRQDRSSNLIARACGAESALVVNNCASAVLLVIAALAEERGVAVSRSELVEIGGGFRIPEILEQSGAHLVEVGTTNRTRRKDFEKAITKNDVSLILKVHQSNYRIVGFTETTEISDMTDLGIPIIADIGSGLIDSACPWLENGPPKWLIGEPSAKQSLESGADIVTFSGDKLFGGPQAGIIAGKAELIELCSKHPLSRVVRPGSLTMSALQNVTISYLERRASSIPFWEMATTTVDELKIRASKISKEFITDTSATPGGGTLPGVEIPSAGLKLTGDHVEFFRQQNPPIICRVDNNQTFLDLMTVHPSDDVFIDNAIKKIR
;
A
#
# COMPACT_ATOMS: atom_id res chain seq x y z
N MET A 1 57.13 18.57 -23.57
CA MET A 1 56.46 19.66 -22.85
C MET A 1 56.44 19.21 -21.39
N SER A 2 57.24 19.82 -20.54
CA SER A 2 57.39 19.50 -19.13
C SER A 2 56.14 20.01 -18.37
N GLU A 3 55.39 19.10 -17.77
CA GLU A 3 54.35 19.46 -16.81
C GLU A 3 55.00 20.15 -15.64
N GLN A 4 54.70 21.45 -15.44
CA GLN A 4 55.07 22.15 -14.22
C GLN A 4 54.28 21.57 -13.05
N PRO A 5 54.94 21.21 -11.92
CA PRO A 5 54.21 20.77 -10.74
C PRO A 5 53.40 21.95 -10.18
N LEU A 6 52.11 21.73 -9.98
CA LEU A 6 51.19 22.69 -9.34
C LEU A 6 51.77 23.14 -8.00
N SER A 7 51.71 24.46 -7.74
CA SER A 7 52.10 25.06 -6.47
C SER A 7 51.34 24.40 -5.28
N PRO A 8 51.94 24.29 -4.08
CA PRO A 8 51.29 23.68 -2.91
C PRO A 8 49.98 24.34 -2.48
N LEU A 9 49.71 25.56 -2.92
CA LEU A 9 48.49 26.31 -2.65
C LEU A 9 47.30 25.94 -3.56
N ASN A 10 47.51 25.11 -4.59
CA ASN A 10 46.46 24.73 -5.56
C ASN A 10 46.13 23.21 -5.55
N ARG A 11 46.61 22.45 -4.56
CA ARG A 11 46.21 21.06 -4.46
C ARG A 11 44.83 21.01 -3.76
N PRO A 12 43.87 20.26 -4.36
CA PRO A 12 42.60 20.04 -3.66
C PRO A 12 42.85 19.34 -2.32
N PRO A 13 41.97 19.54 -1.30
CA PRO A 13 42.06 18.84 -0.03
C PRO A 13 42.09 17.32 -0.26
N SER A 14 42.68 16.58 0.66
CA SER A 14 42.66 15.13 0.58
C SER A 14 41.22 14.61 0.63
N ILE A 15 40.95 13.43 0.04
CA ILE A 15 39.64 12.80 0.08
C ILE A 15 39.08 12.65 1.49
N ASP A 16 39.96 12.29 2.45
CA ASP A 16 39.59 12.18 3.86
C ASP A 16 39.21 13.54 4.48
N GLN A 17 39.91 14.62 4.13
CA GLN A 17 39.54 15.97 4.57
C GLN A 17 38.21 16.43 4.00
N ILE A 18 37.93 16.13 2.73
CA ILE A 18 36.64 16.43 2.07
C ILE A 18 35.52 15.62 2.75
N ALA A 19 35.70 14.32 2.92
CA ALA A 19 34.71 13.44 3.55
C ALA A 19 34.38 13.89 5.00
N ARG A 20 35.39 14.33 5.77
CA ARG A 20 35.17 14.90 7.11
C ARG A 20 34.43 16.24 7.07
N ALA A 21 34.70 17.09 6.08
CA ALA A 21 34.04 18.39 5.93
C ALA A 21 32.54 18.29 5.61
N ILE A 22 32.06 17.12 5.14
CA ILE A 22 30.64 16.83 4.84
C ILE A 22 30.06 15.78 5.78
N SER A 23 30.70 15.48 6.92
CA SER A 23 30.27 14.46 7.89
C SER A 23 29.03 14.83 8.70
N ASP A 24 28.56 16.06 8.58
CA ASP A 24 27.27 16.53 9.09
C ASP A 24 26.08 15.95 8.34
N LEU A 25 26.31 15.40 7.13
CA LEU A 25 25.31 14.63 6.40
C LEU A 25 25.18 13.24 7.02
N ASP A 26 23.94 12.81 7.30
CA ASP A 26 23.64 11.50 7.89
C ASP A 26 23.84 10.37 6.86
N LEU A 27 25.10 10.16 6.48
CA LEU A 27 25.52 9.11 5.55
C LEU A 27 26.68 8.30 6.15
N PRO A 28 26.74 6.98 5.90
CA PRO A 28 27.90 6.17 6.23
C PRO A 28 29.18 6.71 5.61
N HIS A 29 30.27 6.74 6.39
CA HIS A 29 31.57 7.28 5.96
C HIS A 29 32.04 6.78 4.56
N PRO A 30 31.87 5.51 4.16
CA PRO A 30 32.24 5.07 2.81
C PRO A 30 31.53 5.86 1.71
N LEU A 31 30.24 6.20 1.88
CA LEU A 31 29.47 6.99 0.89
C LEU A 31 29.94 8.44 0.85
N LEU A 32 30.35 9.02 1.97
CA LEU A 32 30.98 10.34 2.00
C LEU A 32 32.33 10.34 1.28
N VAL A 33 33.13 9.28 1.42
CA VAL A 33 34.38 9.07 0.70
C VAL A 33 34.15 8.94 -0.82
N ASP A 34 33.11 8.23 -1.23
CA ASP A 34 32.77 8.08 -2.64
C ASP A 34 32.33 9.42 -3.23
N ALA A 35 31.52 10.21 -2.53
CA ALA A 35 31.15 11.56 -2.91
C ALA A 35 32.37 12.48 -3.05
N ALA A 36 33.32 12.40 -2.09
CA ALA A 36 34.56 13.16 -2.14
C ALA A 36 35.44 12.78 -3.34
N ARG A 37 35.58 11.50 -3.65
CA ARG A 37 36.32 11.00 -4.83
C ARG A 37 35.70 11.50 -6.12
N GLU A 38 34.38 11.42 -6.25
CA GLU A 38 33.68 11.86 -7.44
C GLU A 38 33.82 13.39 -7.63
N ALA A 39 33.73 14.16 -6.55
CA ALA A 39 33.92 15.61 -6.59
C ALA A 39 35.34 15.98 -7.04
N VAL A 40 36.38 15.30 -6.56
CA VAL A 40 37.78 15.52 -6.99
C VAL A 40 37.94 15.19 -8.47
N ASN A 41 37.33 14.11 -8.96
CA ASN A 41 37.39 13.72 -10.37
C ASN A 41 36.66 14.70 -11.30
N LYS A 42 35.61 15.33 -10.82
CA LYS A 42 34.83 16.36 -11.56
C LYS A 42 35.42 17.79 -11.45
N ALA A 43 36.33 18.01 -10.49
CA ALA A 43 36.80 19.33 -10.18
C ALA A 43 37.64 19.94 -11.31
N ASN A 44 37.09 20.99 -11.97
CA ASN A 44 37.77 21.84 -12.93
C ASN A 44 38.16 23.20 -12.27
N GLY A 45 38.74 23.14 -11.05
CA GLY A 45 39.18 24.36 -10.33
C GLY A 45 38.13 25.05 -9.44
N GLY A 46 36.98 24.41 -9.19
CA GLY A 46 35.91 24.87 -8.28
C GLY A 46 36.06 24.45 -6.84
N ASP A 47 35.11 24.82 -5.97
CA ASP A 47 35.02 24.38 -4.57
C ASP A 47 34.63 22.90 -4.48
N VAL A 48 35.63 22.06 -4.30
CA VAL A 48 35.49 20.58 -4.24
C VAL A 48 34.60 20.13 -3.06
N ILE A 49 34.62 20.86 -1.93
CA ILE A 49 33.81 20.52 -0.75
C ILE A 49 32.34 20.76 -1.05
N SER A 50 32.00 21.91 -1.69
CA SER A 50 30.63 22.20 -2.11
C SER A 50 30.12 21.16 -3.11
N GLU A 51 30.95 20.74 -4.07
CA GLU A 51 30.60 19.72 -5.05
C GLU A 51 30.42 18.34 -4.38
N ALA A 52 31.31 17.97 -3.45
CA ALA A 52 31.17 16.73 -2.70
C ALA A 52 29.88 16.70 -1.86
N ARG A 53 29.48 17.83 -1.27
CA ARG A 53 28.24 17.98 -0.53
C ARG A 53 27.03 17.72 -1.45
N LYS A 54 26.98 18.33 -2.62
CA LYS A 54 25.91 18.10 -3.61
C LYS A 54 25.82 16.64 -4.02
N ILE A 55 26.95 16.00 -4.28
CA ILE A 55 26.99 14.57 -4.64
C ILE A 55 26.49 13.71 -3.47
N ALA A 56 26.93 13.99 -2.24
CA ALA A 56 26.48 13.28 -1.06
C ALA A 56 24.98 13.45 -0.81
N GLU A 57 24.42 14.66 -1.01
CA GLU A 57 22.97 14.91 -0.96
C GLU A 57 22.21 14.11 -2.03
N ILE A 58 22.77 13.98 -3.25
CA ILE A 58 22.19 13.12 -4.29
C ILE A 58 22.21 11.66 -3.85
N ILE A 59 23.34 11.16 -3.33
CA ILE A 59 23.45 9.80 -2.79
C ILE A 59 22.41 9.57 -1.69
N SER A 60 22.27 10.49 -0.73
CA SER A 60 21.27 10.41 0.34
C SER A 60 19.84 10.25 -0.21
N ARG A 61 19.51 10.95 -1.30
CA ARG A 61 18.20 10.85 -1.95
C ARG A 61 17.95 9.55 -2.72
N THR A 62 18.99 8.75 -2.98
CA THR A 62 18.83 7.41 -3.58
C THR A 62 18.49 6.35 -2.53
N LEU A 63 18.66 6.65 -1.25
CA LEU A 63 18.30 5.76 -0.16
C LEU A 63 16.78 5.82 0.12
N LEU A 64 16.25 4.72 0.66
CA LEU A 64 14.87 4.73 1.15
C LEU A 64 14.77 5.70 2.35
N THR A 65 13.92 6.70 2.23
CA THR A 65 13.73 7.73 3.25
C THR A 65 12.25 8.08 3.41
N ASP A 66 11.91 8.63 4.57
CA ASP A 66 10.58 9.15 4.83
C ASP A 66 10.32 10.40 3.97
N VAL A 67 9.08 10.53 3.50
CA VAL A 67 8.61 11.68 2.73
C VAL A 67 7.29 12.19 3.31
N ILE A 68 7.05 13.49 3.21
CA ILE A 68 5.77 14.10 3.58
C ILE A 68 4.84 14.04 2.37
N ASN A 69 3.77 13.29 2.49
CA ASN A 69 2.75 13.20 1.44
C ASN A 69 1.76 14.36 1.56
N ALA A 70 1.91 15.38 0.75
CA ALA A 70 0.99 16.51 0.64
C ALA A 70 0.21 16.49 -0.70
N THR A 71 0.02 15.32 -1.31
CA THR A 71 -0.69 15.18 -2.59
C THR A 71 -2.20 15.08 -2.45
N GLY A 72 -2.72 14.68 -1.29
CA GLY A 72 -4.11 14.32 -1.09
C GLY A 72 -4.49 12.91 -1.60
N VAL A 73 -3.51 12.10 -2.01
CA VAL A 73 -3.73 10.69 -2.37
C VAL A 73 -3.42 9.82 -1.15
N LEU A 74 -4.44 9.28 -0.48
CA LEU A 74 -4.28 8.57 0.80
C LEU A 74 -3.42 7.30 0.66
N LEU A 75 -3.69 6.49 -0.36
CA LEU A 75 -2.95 5.24 -0.65
C LEU A 75 -2.06 5.44 -1.88
N HIS A 76 -1.08 6.33 -1.76
CA HIS A 76 -0.22 6.69 -2.87
C HIS A 76 0.74 5.54 -3.23
N THR A 77 0.58 4.98 -4.42
CA THR A 77 1.31 3.77 -4.88
C THR A 77 2.82 3.92 -4.84
N ASN A 78 3.35 5.09 -5.22
CA ASN A 78 4.80 5.35 -5.26
C ASN A 78 5.40 5.66 -3.87
N MET A 79 4.57 5.81 -2.83
CA MET A 79 4.99 6.12 -1.46
C MET A 79 4.62 4.99 -0.48
N GLY A 80 4.46 3.76 -0.98
CA GLY A 80 4.22 2.57 -0.14
C GLY A 80 2.77 2.38 0.30
N ARG A 81 1.81 3.14 -0.24
CA ARG A 81 0.38 3.10 0.08
C ARG A 81 0.08 3.49 1.52
N SER A 82 -0.50 2.57 2.34
CA SER A 82 -0.86 2.90 3.73
C SER A 82 0.38 3.09 4.59
N PRO A 83 0.53 4.23 5.28
CA PRO A 83 1.54 4.36 6.32
C PRO A 83 1.18 3.46 7.50
N ILE A 84 2.20 2.92 8.17
CA ILE A 84 2.05 2.07 9.36
C ILE A 84 2.69 2.73 10.57
N LYS A 85 2.03 2.61 11.72
CA LYS A 85 2.62 3.03 12.99
C LYS A 85 3.59 1.96 13.46
N ILE A 86 4.88 2.27 13.44
CA ILE A 86 5.91 1.39 14.00
C ILE A 86 6.01 1.71 15.49
N GLU A 87 5.50 0.81 16.35
CA GLU A 87 5.66 0.95 17.78
C GLU A 87 7.12 0.70 18.16
N SER A 88 7.65 1.63 18.91
CA SER A 88 9.00 1.79 19.48
C SER A 88 10.12 0.80 19.09
N GLN A 89 11.26 1.36 18.73
CA GLN A 89 12.52 0.69 18.37
C GLN A 89 13.04 -0.37 19.39
N ASN A 90 12.53 -0.39 20.62
CA ASN A 90 12.96 -1.30 21.67
C ASN A 90 12.47 -2.76 21.52
N GLN A 91 11.51 -3.03 20.64
CA GLN A 91 11.03 -4.40 20.36
C GLN A 91 11.94 -5.19 19.42
N HIS A 92 12.79 -4.52 18.64
CA HIS A 92 13.62 -5.16 17.60
C HIS A 92 14.81 -5.97 18.14
N PHE A 93 15.14 -5.83 19.42
CA PHE A 93 16.26 -6.55 20.04
C PHE A 93 15.87 -7.87 20.72
N ARG A 94 14.58 -8.25 20.68
CA ARG A 94 14.11 -9.48 21.31
C ARG A 94 13.65 -10.48 20.26
N PHE A 95 13.88 -11.76 20.55
CA PHE A 95 13.25 -12.83 19.80
C PHE A 95 11.73 -12.79 20.02
N SER A 96 10.96 -13.23 18.99
CA SER A 96 9.52 -13.37 19.08
C SER A 96 9.14 -14.86 19.11
N ASN A 97 7.97 -15.13 19.65
CA ASN A 97 7.37 -16.47 19.64
C ASN A 97 6.67 -16.80 18.31
N LEU A 98 7.19 -16.29 17.19
CA LEU A 98 6.54 -16.40 15.87
C LEU A 98 6.16 -17.83 15.47
N GLU A 99 7.04 -18.81 15.78
CA GLU A 99 6.82 -20.23 15.54
C GLU A 99 7.06 -21.06 16.84
N LEU A 100 6.87 -20.44 18.01
CA LEU A 100 7.02 -21.08 19.30
C LEU A 100 5.69 -21.04 20.06
N ASP A 101 5.15 -22.15 20.44
CA ASP A 101 4.05 -22.23 21.38
C ASP A 101 4.57 -22.00 22.80
N LEU A 102 4.00 -21.00 23.50
CA LEU A 102 4.49 -20.62 24.85
C LEU A 102 3.95 -21.53 25.97
N GLU A 103 2.89 -22.31 25.72
CA GLU A 103 2.32 -23.23 26.71
C GLU A 103 3.04 -24.57 26.66
N THR A 104 3.28 -25.08 25.45
CA THR A 104 3.90 -26.40 25.27
C THR A 104 5.39 -26.36 25.10
N GLY A 105 5.96 -25.22 24.69
CA GLY A 105 7.36 -25.06 24.31
C GLY A 105 7.69 -25.69 22.95
N GLU A 106 6.69 -26.22 22.24
CA GLU A 106 6.88 -26.86 20.94
C GLU A 106 6.82 -25.86 19.78
N ARG A 107 7.18 -26.35 18.60
CA ARG A 107 7.08 -25.55 17.38
C ARG A 107 5.63 -25.43 16.94
N GLY A 108 5.11 -24.18 16.93
CA GLY A 108 3.80 -23.84 16.37
C GLY A 108 3.87 -23.35 14.92
N SER A 109 2.73 -23.03 14.35
CA SER A 109 2.63 -22.40 13.04
C SER A 109 2.84 -20.90 13.13
N ARG A 110 3.55 -20.33 12.14
CA ARG A 110 3.68 -18.87 11.96
C ARG A 110 2.31 -18.19 11.79
N GLN A 111 1.35 -18.90 11.25
CA GLN A 111 0.01 -18.40 10.95
C GLN A 111 -0.93 -18.33 12.17
N ASP A 112 -0.63 -19.04 13.24
CA ASP A 112 -1.59 -19.26 14.36
C ASP A 112 -1.99 -17.97 15.11
N ARG A 113 -1.17 -16.91 15.06
CA ARG A 113 -1.43 -15.69 15.85
C ARG A 113 -2.14 -14.62 15.06
N SER A 114 -1.43 -13.94 14.16
CA SER A 114 -1.98 -12.81 13.39
C SER A 114 -3.14 -13.26 12.51
N SER A 115 -3.07 -14.45 11.89
CA SER A 115 -4.13 -14.96 11.03
C SER A 115 -5.42 -15.26 11.80
N ASN A 116 -5.34 -15.81 13.02
CA ASN A 116 -6.53 -16.05 13.85
C ASN A 116 -7.23 -14.73 14.24
N LEU A 117 -6.46 -13.68 14.52
CA LEU A 117 -7.02 -12.36 14.79
C LEU A 117 -7.69 -11.76 13.54
N ILE A 118 -7.06 -11.90 12.37
CA ILE A 118 -7.61 -11.45 11.09
C ILE A 118 -8.90 -12.23 10.76
N ALA A 119 -8.90 -13.56 10.91
CA ALA A 119 -10.10 -14.37 10.72
C ALA A 119 -11.25 -13.85 11.59
N ARG A 120 -10.99 -13.59 12.87
CA ARG A 120 -11.97 -13.02 13.79
C ARG A 120 -12.47 -11.65 13.36
N ALA A 121 -11.58 -10.77 12.89
CA ALA A 121 -11.95 -9.43 12.44
C ALA A 121 -12.81 -9.46 11.17
N CYS A 122 -12.56 -10.44 10.27
CA CYS A 122 -13.33 -10.64 9.03
C CYS A 122 -14.61 -11.45 9.22
N GLY A 123 -14.82 -12.08 10.40
CA GLY A 123 -15.91 -13.06 10.60
C GLY A 123 -15.71 -14.37 9.83
N ALA A 124 -14.46 -14.74 9.52
CA ALA A 124 -14.07 -15.97 8.84
C ALA A 124 -13.78 -17.09 9.83
N GLU A 125 -13.87 -18.35 9.37
CA GLU A 125 -13.50 -19.52 10.19
C GLU A 125 -11.98 -19.62 10.37
N SER A 126 -11.21 -19.26 9.32
CA SER A 126 -9.75 -19.29 9.31
C SER A 126 -9.19 -18.23 8.37
N ALA A 127 -7.90 -17.90 8.51
CA ALA A 127 -7.18 -17.05 7.58
C ALA A 127 -5.74 -17.50 7.40
N LEU A 128 -5.14 -17.09 6.27
CA LEU A 128 -3.74 -17.28 5.92
C LEU A 128 -3.17 -15.95 5.43
N VAL A 129 -1.97 -15.59 5.87
CA VAL A 129 -1.26 -14.39 5.44
C VAL A 129 -0.12 -14.76 4.50
N VAL A 130 -0.04 -14.05 3.38
CA VAL A 130 1.02 -14.15 2.38
C VAL A 130 1.63 -12.77 2.11
N ASN A 131 2.67 -12.68 1.29
CA ASN A 131 3.45 -11.46 1.13
C ASN A 131 2.75 -10.34 0.34
N ASN A 132 1.75 -10.63 -0.49
CA ASN A 132 0.89 -9.64 -1.17
C ASN A 132 -0.40 -10.28 -1.73
N CYS A 133 -1.37 -9.46 -2.17
CA CYS A 133 -2.65 -9.95 -2.68
C CYS A 133 -2.50 -10.79 -3.97
N ALA A 134 -1.57 -10.45 -4.85
CA ALA A 134 -1.30 -11.25 -6.06
C ALA A 134 -0.91 -12.69 -5.70
N SER A 135 -0.05 -12.84 -4.69
CA SER A 135 0.34 -14.15 -4.15
C SER A 135 -0.83 -14.87 -3.46
N ALA A 136 -1.77 -14.12 -2.86
CA ALA A 136 -2.97 -14.69 -2.27
C ALA A 136 -3.85 -15.34 -3.34
N VAL A 137 -4.15 -14.60 -4.42
CA VAL A 137 -4.94 -15.10 -5.55
C VAL A 137 -4.25 -16.29 -6.21
N LEU A 138 -2.93 -16.17 -6.51
CA LEU A 138 -2.14 -17.26 -7.10
C LEU A 138 -2.19 -18.54 -6.25
N LEU A 139 -1.98 -18.41 -4.94
CA LEU A 139 -1.98 -19.55 -4.02
C LEU A 139 -3.34 -20.24 -3.93
N VAL A 140 -4.42 -19.45 -3.81
CA VAL A 140 -5.79 -19.98 -3.75
C VAL A 140 -6.11 -20.76 -5.02
N ILE A 141 -5.81 -20.20 -6.19
CA ILE A 141 -6.09 -20.84 -7.46
C ILE A 141 -5.24 -22.11 -7.63
N ALA A 142 -3.94 -22.04 -7.36
CA ALA A 142 -3.06 -23.22 -7.47
C ALA A 142 -3.47 -24.35 -6.51
N ALA A 143 -3.92 -24.01 -5.29
CA ALA A 143 -4.34 -25.02 -4.31
C ALA A 143 -5.70 -25.65 -4.60
N LEU A 144 -6.63 -24.94 -5.27
CA LEU A 144 -8.01 -25.36 -5.43
C LEU A 144 -8.42 -25.68 -6.87
N ALA A 145 -7.62 -25.30 -7.86
CA ALA A 145 -7.99 -25.38 -9.28
C ALA A 145 -6.85 -25.89 -10.19
N GLU A 146 -5.80 -26.52 -9.65
CA GLU A 146 -4.70 -27.08 -10.46
C GLU A 146 -5.27 -27.99 -11.56
N GLU A 147 -4.84 -27.78 -12.82
CA GLU A 147 -5.30 -28.47 -14.04
C GLU A 147 -6.82 -28.38 -14.33
N ARG A 148 -7.57 -27.55 -13.58
CA ARG A 148 -9.02 -27.40 -13.72
C ARG A 148 -9.43 -25.99 -14.12
N GLY A 149 -10.71 -25.83 -14.46
CA GLY A 149 -11.26 -24.54 -14.88
C GLY A 149 -11.57 -23.60 -13.72
N VAL A 150 -11.29 -22.32 -13.90
CA VAL A 150 -11.73 -21.21 -13.03
C VAL A 150 -12.67 -20.31 -13.84
N ALA A 151 -13.93 -20.23 -13.40
CA ALA A 151 -14.94 -19.41 -14.03
C ALA A 151 -14.80 -17.95 -13.59
N VAL A 152 -14.53 -17.05 -14.54
CA VAL A 152 -14.36 -15.60 -14.29
C VAL A 152 -15.24 -14.81 -15.24
N SER A 153 -15.95 -13.80 -14.75
CA SER A 153 -16.69 -12.88 -15.63
C SER A 153 -15.73 -12.11 -16.53
N ARG A 154 -16.07 -11.96 -17.82
CA ARG A 154 -15.29 -11.12 -18.75
C ARG A 154 -15.14 -9.68 -18.30
N SER A 155 -16.13 -9.15 -17.57
CA SER A 155 -16.05 -7.82 -16.98
C SER A 155 -15.08 -7.73 -15.80
N GLU A 156 -14.57 -8.86 -15.29
CA GLU A 156 -13.69 -8.97 -14.14
C GLU A 156 -12.28 -9.42 -14.51
N LEU A 157 -11.97 -9.56 -15.81
CA LEU A 157 -10.62 -9.83 -16.31
C LEU A 157 -9.79 -8.54 -16.29
N VAL A 158 -9.41 -8.14 -15.09
CA VAL A 158 -8.77 -6.84 -14.85
C VAL A 158 -7.26 -6.92 -15.02
N GLU A 159 -6.65 -5.78 -15.41
CA GLU A 159 -5.23 -5.49 -15.20
C GLU A 159 -5.11 -4.50 -14.04
N ILE A 160 -4.35 -4.89 -13.02
CA ILE A 160 -4.04 -4.05 -11.84
C ILE A 160 -2.60 -3.54 -11.97
N GLY A 161 -2.23 -2.54 -11.18
CA GLY A 161 -0.93 -1.88 -11.26
C GLY A 161 0.26 -2.85 -11.27
N GLY A 162 1.29 -2.52 -12.10
CA GLY A 162 2.48 -3.35 -12.28
C GLY A 162 2.33 -4.48 -13.28
N GLY A 163 1.28 -4.46 -14.14
CA GLY A 163 1.08 -5.49 -15.16
C GLY A 163 0.45 -6.78 -14.63
N PHE A 164 -0.12 -6.76 -13.42
CA PHE A 164 -0.85 -7.91 -12.88
C PHE A 164 -2.16 -8.10 -13.63
N ARG A 165 -2.29 -9.19 -14.37
CA ARG A 165 -3.48 -9.57 -15.14
C ARG A 165 -4.05 -10.88 -14.64
N ILE A 166 -5.34 -10.92 -14.39
CA ILE A 166 -6.03 -12.13 -13.93
C ILE A 166 -5.80 -13.34 -14.86
N PRO A 167 -5.89 -13.22 -16.20
CA PRO A 167 -5.62 -14.35 -17.08
C PRO A 167 -4.19 -14.92 -16.93
N GLU A 168 -3.19 -14.07 -16.80
CA GLU A 168 -1.79 -14.50 -16.65
C GLU A 168 -1.54 -15.20 -15.31
N ILE A 169 -2.21 -14.77 -14.24
CA ILE A 169 -2.11 -15.42 -12.92
C ILE A 169 -2.77 -16.81 -12.94
N LEU A 170 -3.92 -16.93 -13.62
CA LEU A 170 -4.56 -18.23 -13.82
C LEU A 170 -3.63 -19.19 -14.57
N GLU A 171 -3.02 -18.76 -15.66
CA GLU A 171 -2.07 -19.56 -16.41
C GLU A 171 -0.86 -19.98 -15.55
N GLN A 172 -0.29 -19.05 -14.76
CA GLN A 172 0.83 -19.34 -13.85
C GLN A 172 0.46 -20.26 -12.68
N SER A 173 -0.81 -20.32 -12.30
CA SER A 173 -1.30 -21.23 -11.25
C SER A 173 -1.51 -22.66 -11.72
N GLY A 174 -1.39 -22.94 -13.02
CA GLY A 174 -1.72 -24.23 -13.62
C GLY A 174 -3.22 -24.42 -13.90
N ALA A 175 -4.07 -23.44 -13.60
CA ALA A 175 -5.51 -23.50 -13.85
C ALA A 175 -5.86 -23.01 -15.25
N HIS A 176 -7.05 -23.35 -15.73
CA HIS A 176 -7.57 -22.91 -17.03
C HIS A 176 -8.62 -21.81 -16.86
N LEU A 177 -8.46 -20.70 -17.56
CA LEU A 177 -9.47 -19.63 -17.58
C LEU A 177 -10.73 -20.08 -18.31
N VAL A 178 -11.87 -20.03 -17.66
CA VAL A 178 -13.20 -20.21 -18.26
C VAL A 178 -13.92 -18.87 -18.21
N GLU A 179 -13.91 -18.17 -19.35
CA GLU A 179 -14.55 -16.86 -19.46
C GLU A 179 -16.08 -16.96 -19.47
N VAL A 180 -16.74 -16.16 -18.63
CA VAL A 180 -18.19 -16.18 -18.43
C VAL A 180 -18.83 -14.86 -18.85
N GLY A 181 -19.97 -14.91 -19.55
CA GLY A 181 -20.74 -13.74 -19.94
C GLY A 181 -20.08 -12.87 -21.02
N THR A 182 -20.28 -11.56 -20.91
CA THR A 182 -19.73 -10.53 -21.82
C THR A 182 -19.09 -9.40 -21.01
N THR A 183 -18.43 -8.46 -21.69
CA THR A 183 -17.75 -7.32 -21.05
C THR A 183 -18.65 -6.49 -20.12
N ASN A 184 -19.93 -6.35 -20.44
CA ASN A 184 -20.85 -5.51 -19.70
C ASN A 184 -22.01 -6.27 -19.05
N ARG A 185 -22.16 -7.57 -19.33
CA ARG A 185 -23.26 -8.37 -18.78
C ARG A 185 -22.83 -9.79 -18.48
N THR A 186 -22.97 -10.19 -17.24
CA THR A 186 -22.77 -11.57 -16.79
C THR A 186 -23.91 -11.94 -15.85
N ARG A 187 -24.59 -13.04 -16.16
CA ARG A 187 -25.75 -13.54 -15.44
C ARG A 187 -25.45 -14.90 -14.82
N ARG A 188 -26.19 -15.24 -13.80
CA ARG A 188 -26.11 -16.57 -13.17
C ARG A 188 -26.13 -17.72 -14.19
N LYS A 189 -27.06 -17.70 -15.16
CA LYS A 189 -27.15 -18.73 -16.23
C LYS A 189 -25.87 -18.88 -17.06
N ASP A 190 -25.04 -17.84 -17.14
CA ASP A 190 -23.78 -17.91 -17.86
C ASP A 190 -22.75 -18.73 -17.07
N PHE A 191 -22.75 -18.62 -15.73
CA PHE A 191 -21.98 -19.49 -14.83
C PHE A 191 -22.48 -20.92 -14.85
N GLU A 192 -23.81 -21.18 -14.76
CA GLU A 192 -24.41 -22.51 -14.88
C GLU A 192 -23.98 -23.21 -16.16
N LYS A 193 -24.03 -22.49 -17.29
CA LYS A 193 -23.58 -22.99 -18.60
C LYS A 193 -22.07 -23.28 -18.62
N ALA A 194 -21.25 -22.44 -18.00
CA ALA A 194 -19.81 -22.63 -17.94
C ALA A 194 -19.46 -23.90 -17.13
N ILE A 195 -20.06 -24.07 -15.97
CA ILE A 195 -19.88 -25.23 -15.09
C ILE A 195 -20.32 -26.53 -15.77
N THR A 196 -21.46 -26.51 -16.50
CA THR A 196 -21.97 -27.70 -17.17
C THR A 196 -21.10 -28.14 -18.36
N LYS A 197 -20.41 -27.19 -19.01
CA LYS A 197 -19.68 -27.44 -20.26
C LYS A 197 -18.18 -27.68 -20.04
N ASN A 198 -17.64 -27.25 -18.92
CA ASN A 198 -16.21 -27.32 -18.62
C ASN A 198 -16.02 -27.95 -17.25
N ASP A 199 -14.83 -28.50 -16.98
CA ASP A 199 -14.42 -28.96 -15.65
C ASP A 199 -14.04 -27.76 -14.76
N VAL A 200 -15.04 -27.01 -14.28
CA VAL A 200 -14.85 -25.86 -13.41
C VAL A 200 -14.78 -26.30 -11.96
N SER A 201 -13.70 -25.92 -11.25
CA SER A 201 -13.49 -26.22 -9.84
C SER A 201 -13.85 -25.07 -8.90
N LEU A 202 -13.82 -23.82 -9.38
CA LEU A 202 -14.20 -22.66 -8.59
C LEU A 202 -14.69 -21.49 -9.48
N ILE A 203 -15.43 -20.57 -8.87
CA ILE A 203 -15.77 -19.26 -9.41
C ILE A 203 -14.85 -18.23 -8.75
N LEU A 204 -14.19 -17.39 -9.56
CA LEU A 204 -13.44 -16.24 -9.07
C LEU A 204 -14.20 -14.96 -9.40
N LYS A 205 -14.65 -14.27 -8.36
CA LYS A 205 -15.23 -12.92 -8.41
C LYS A 205 -14.14 -11.92 -8.15
N VAL A 206 -13.87 -11.00 -9.10
CA VAL A 206 -12.83 -10.00 -8.96
C VAL A 206 -13.45 -8.61 -8.92
N HIS A 207 -13.19 -7.87 -7.86
CA HIS A 207 -13.65 -6.50 -7.73
C HIS A 207 -12.92 -5.56 -8.68
N GLN A 208 -13.69 -4.71 -9.39
CA GLN A 208 -13.18 -3.71 -10.34
C GLN A 208 -12.61 -2.50 -9.59
N SER A 209 -11.48 -2.69 -8.89
CA SER A 209 -10.91 -1.71 -7.96
C SER A 209 -10.26 -0.49 -8.62
N ASN A 210 -10.03 -0.50 -9.95
CA ASN A 210 -9.30 0.56 -10.65
C ASN A 210 -10.03 1.13 -11.88
N TYR A 211 -11.23 0.65 -12.19
CA TYR A 211 -12.09 1.19 -13.26
C TYR A 211 -13.57 0.98 -12.93
N ARG A 212 -14.45 1.62 -13.69
CA ARG A 212 -15.91 1.46 -13.60
C ARG A 212 -16.48 1.18 -14.97
N ILE A 213 -17.45 0.26 -15.05
CA ILE A 213 -18.27 0.03 -16.25
C ILE A 213 -19.59 0.77 -16.05
N VAL A 214 -19.92 1.66 -16.98
CA VAL A 214 -21.11 2.51 -16.91
C VAL A 214 -22.00 2.24 -18.14
N GLY A 215 -23.32 2.25 -17.95
CA GLY A 215 -24.30 2.06 -19.02
C GLY A 215 -25.17 0.82 -18.79
N PHE A 216 -25.47 0.09 -19.85
CA PHE A 216 -26.26 -1.16 -19.78
C PHE A 216 -25.40 -2.31 -19.24
N THR A 217 -25.27 -2.37 -17.93
CA THR A 217 -24.47 -3.37 -17.23
C THR A 217 -25.35 -4.32 -16.41
N GLU A 218 -24.85 -5.54 -16.20
CA GLU A 218 -25.48 -6.53 -15.34
C GLU A 218 -24.38 -7.45 -14.77
N THR A 219 -24.30 -7.55 -13.45
CA THR A 219 -23.36 -8.41 -12.73
C THR A 219 -24.15 -9.44 -11.93
N THR A 220 -23.55 -10.61 -11.70
CA THR A 220 -24.12 -11.63 -10.82
C THR A 220 -23.53 -11.44 -9.44
N GLU A 221 -24.39 -11.30 -8.44
CA GLU A 221 -23.96 -11.19 -7.05
C GLU A 221 -23.52 -12.56 -6.51
N ILE A 222 -22.69 -12.57 -5.46
CA ILE A 222 -22.21 -13.79 -4.82
C ILE A 222 -23.38 -14.64 -4.34
N SER A 223 -24.36 -14.01 -3.69
CA SER A 223 -25.56 -14.66 -3.16
C SER A 223 -26.38 -15.42 -4.21
N ASP A 224 -26.31 -14.98 -5.48
CA ASP A 224 -27.03 -15.63 -6.58
C ASP A 224 -26.35 -16.93 -7.06
N MET A 225 -25.17 -17.26 -6.56
CA MET A 225 -24.34 -18.37 -7.05
C MET A 225 -24.04 -19.44 -5.98
N THR A 226 -24.45 -19.23 -4.75
CA THR A 226 -24.12 -20.09 -3.60
C THR A 226 -24.57 -21.56 -3.72
N ASP A 227 -25.61 -21.83 -4.51
CA ASP A 227 -26.17 -23.16 -4.77
C ASP A 227 -25.62 -23.85 -6.04
N LEU A 228 -24.60 -23.25 -6.69
CA LEU A 228 -23.96 -23.84 -7.89
C LEU A 228 -23.05 -25.03 -7.57
N GLY A 229 -22.79 -25.33 -6.30
CA GLY A 229 -22.07 -26.52 -5.84
C GLY A 229 -20.56 -26.51 -6.03
N ILE A 230 -19.97 -25.32 -6.31
CA ILE A 230 -18.53 -25.11 -6.40
C ILE A 230 -18.12 -23.90 -5.57
N PRO A 231 -16.90 -23.85 -5.01
CA PRO A 231 -16.42 -22.73 -4.21
C PRO A 231 -16.44 -21.40 -4.94
N ILE A 232 -16.80 -20.33 -4.20
CA ILE A 232 -16.77 -18.96 -4.69
C ILE A 232 -15.67 -18.20 -3.95
N ILE A 233 -14.69 -17.70 -4.72
CA ILE A 233 -13.58 -16.90 -4.22
C ILE A 233 -13.84 -15.44 -4.59
N ALA A 234 -13.86 -14.55 -3.59
CA ALA A 234 -14.02 -13.11 -3.81
C ALA A 234 -12.68 -12.40 -3.63
N ASP A 235 -12.06 -11.97 -4.73
CA ASP A 235 -10.92 -11.05 -4.67
C ASP A 235 -11.44 -9.62 -4.59
N ILE A 236 -11.56 -9.10 -3.37
CA ILE A 236 -12.00 -7.72 -3.12
C ILE A 236 -10.86 -6.70 -3.25
N GLY A 237 -9.63 -7.15 -3.13
CA GLY A 237 -8.41 -6.36 -3.37
C GLY A 237 -8.18 -5.17 -2.45
N SER A 238 -9.21 -4.41 -2.08
CA SER A 238 -9.12 -3.14 -1.34
C SER A 238 -8.83 -3.27 0.15
N GLY A 239 -9.21 -4.38 0.76
CA GLY A 239 -8.91 -4.64 2.17
C GLY A 239 -9.86 -3.97 3.18
N LEU A 240 -11.06 -3.59 2.78
CA LEU A 240 -12.11 -3.21 3.71
C LEU A 240 -12.58 -4.46 4.48
N ILE A 241 -12.49 -4.44 5.81
CA ILE A 241 -12.86 -5.61 6.64
C ILE A 241 -14.38 -5.72 6.78
N ASP A 242 -15.04 -4.62 7.16
CA ASP A 242 -16.48 -4.56 7.44
C ASP A 242 -17.02 -3.23 6.91
N SER A 243 -18.02 -3.28 6.03
CA SER A 243 -18.64 -2.08 5.45
C SER A 243 -19.38 -1.21 6.47
N ALA A 244 -19.75 -1.77 7.62
CA ALA A 244 -20.33 -1.00 8.73
C ALA A 244 -19.30 -0.13 9.48
N CYS A 245 -18.00 -0.36 9.25
CA CYS A 245 -16.89 0.35 9.90
C CYS A 245 -17.07 0.54 11.42
N PRO A 246 -17.25 -0.55 12.22
CA PRO A 246 -17.58 -0.43 13.65
C PRO A 246 -16.46 0.19 14.50
N TRP A 247 -15.27 0.42 13.92
CA TRP A 247 -14.15 1.13 14.52
C TRP A 247 -14.22 2.66 14.36
N LEU A 248 -15.14 3.16 13.53
CA LEU A 248 -15.37 4.59 13.32
C LEU A 248 -16.58 5.05 14.13
N GLU A 249 -16.42 6.14 14.91
CA GLU A 249 -17.48 6.68 15.78
C GLU A 249 -18.74 7.07 14.99
N ASN A 250 -18.56 7.66 13.80
CA ASN A 250 -19.65 8.14 12.95
C ASN A 250 -20.05 7.12 11.86
N GLY A 251 -19.57 5.87 11.96
CA GLY A 251 -19.80 4.84 10.94
C GLY A 251 -19.05 5.10 9.62
N PRO A 252 -19.42 4.39 8.55
CA PRO A 252 -18.71 4.46 7.27
C PRO A 252 -18.84 5.85 6.62
N PRO A 253 -17.74 6.44 6.14
CA PRO A 253 -17.79 7.69 5.40
C PRO A 253 -18.52 7.50 4.07
N LYS A 254 -19.22 8.55 3.59
CA LYS A 254 -20.05 8.49 2.38
C LYS A 254 -19.29 8.05 1.14
N TRP A 255 -18.01 8.39 1.04
CA TRP A 255 -17.17 8.04 -0.12
C TRP A 255 -16.87 6.53 -0.20
N LEU A 256 -17.10 5.77 0.89
CA LEU A 256 -16.86 4.32 0.97
C LEU A 256 -18.06 3.49 0.45
N ILE A 257 -19.20 4.12 0.15
CA ILE A 257 -20.41 3.43 -0.28
C ILE A 257 -20.16 2.63 -1.55
N GLY A 258 -20.50 1.34 -1.53
CA GLY A 258 -20.35 0.42 -2.65
C GLY A 258 -19.00 -0.29 -2.72
N GLU A 259 -18.08 -0.01 -1.81
CA GLU A 259 -16.84 -0.79 -1.71
C GLU A 259 -17.11 -2.15 -1.05
N PRO A 260 -16.72 -3.27 -1.67
CA PRO A 260 -16.91 -4.59 -1.07
C PRO A 260 -16.02 -4.75 0.16
N SER A 261 -16.52 -5.50 1.14
CA SER A 261 -15.77 -5.80 2.36
C SER A 261 -15.65 -7.30 2.60
N ALA A 262 -14.66 -7.71 3.36
CA ALA A 262 -14.39 -9.12 3.62
C ALA A 262 -15.56 -9.80 4.32
N LYS A 263 -16.07 -9.19 5.39
CA LYS A 263 -17.17 -9.74 6.19
C LYS A 263 -18.46 -9.89 5.37
N GLN A 264 -18.91 -8.85 4.67
CA GLN A 264 -20.14 -8.91 3.88
C GLN A 264 -20.01 -9.82 2.67
N SER A 265 -18.84 -9.97 2.08
CA SER A 265 -18.60 -10.94 1.01
C SER A 265 -18.74 -12.39 1.53
N LEU A 266 -18.20 -12.71 2.71
CA LEU A 266 -18.38 -14.00 3.36
C LEU A 266 -19.83 -14.23 3.77
N GLU A 267 -20.51 -13.24 4.37
CA GLU A 267 -21.94 -13.31 4.73
C GLU A 267 -22.83 -13.50 3.50
N SER A 268 -22.43 -12.99 2.32
CA SER A 268 -23.11 -13.20 1.05
C SER A 268 -22.87 -14.58 0.43
N GLY A 269 -21.97 -15.39 1.04
CA GLY A 269 -21.72 -16.77 0.65
C GLY A 269 -20.43 -16.99 -0.14
N ALA A 270 -19.48 -16.04 -0.13
CA ALA A 270 -18.13 -16.35 -0.58
C ALA A 270 -17.48 -17.38 0.37
N ASP A 271 -16.82 -18.38 -0.20
CA ASP A 271 -16.10 -19.39 0.58
C ASP A 271 -14.73 -18.90 1.03
N ILE A 272 -14.10 -18.05 0.22
CA ILE A 272 -12.84 -17.35 0.52
C ILE A 272 -12.95 -15.90 0.02
N VAL A 273 -12.35 -14.98 0.79
CA VAL A 273 -12.03 -13.63 0.35
C VAL A 273 -10.52 -13.42 0.29
N THR A 274 -10.04 -12.68 -0.71
CA THR A 274 -8.64 -12.24 -0.81
C THR A 274 -8.55 -10.73 -0.86
N PHE A 275 -7.54 -10.15 -0.17
CA PHE A 275 -7.34 -8.71 -0.16
C PHE A 275 -5.93 -8.27 0.24
N SER A 276 -5.62 -6.99 -0.02
CA SER A 276 -4.34 -6.37 0.31
C SER A 276 -4.33 -5.81 1.73
N GLY A 277 -3.25 -6.03 2.48
CA GLY A 277 -3.05 -5.47 3.81
C GLY A 277 -2.68 -3.97 3.81
N ASP A 278 -2.11 -3.46 2.73
CA ASP A 278 -1.56 -2.12 2.60
C ASP A 278 -2.49 -1.08 1.94
N LYS A 279 -3.78 -1.42 1.85
CA LYS A 279 -4.81 -0.50 1.33
C LYS A 279 -5.78 -0.07 2.45
N LEU A 280 -7.09 -0.23 2.27
CA LEU A 280 -8.11 0.16 3.27
C LEU A 280 -7.96 -0.57 4.62
N PHE A 281 -7.30 -1.74 4.62
CA PHE A 281 -6.93 -2.41 5.87
C PHE A 281 -5.97 -1.57 6.73
N GLY A 282 -5.19 -0.67 6.13
CA GLY A 282 -4.32 0.24 6.86
C GLY A 282 -3.07 -0.40 7.48
N GLY A 283 -2.66 -1.56 6.99
CA GLY A 283 -1.53 -2.33 7.48
C GLY A 283 -0.33 -2.32 6.52
N PRO A 284 0.66 -3.19 6.77
CA PRO A 284 1.80 -3.40 5.88
C PRO A 284 1.38 -4.15 4.61
N GLN A 285 2.26 -4.11 3.60
CA GLN A 285 2.07 -4.95 2.42
C GLN A 285 1.98 -6.43 2.82
N ALA A 286 0.83 -7.03 2.52
CA ALA A 286 0.51 -8.43 2.72
C ALA A 286 -0.67 -8.81 1.82
N GLY A 287 -0.83 -10.11 1.56
CA GLY A 287 -2.05 -10.68 1.04
C GLY A 287 -2.75 -11.45 2.16
N ILE A 288 -4.03 -11.23 2.31
CA ILE A 288 -4.87 -11.95 3.26
C ILE A 288 -5.80 -12.88 2.47
N ILE A 289 -5.89 -14.12 2.93
CA ILE A 289 -6.83 -15.14 2.47
C ILE A 289 -7.65 -15.51 3.68
N ALA A 290 -8.96 -15.28 3.69
CA ALA A 290 -9.83 -15.55 4.83
C ALA A 290 -11.10 -16.24 4.36
N GLY A 291 -11.60 -17.25 5.09
CA GLY A 291 -12.79 -17.99 4.71
C GLY A 291 -12.94 -19.30 5.45
N LYS A 292 -13.50 -20.31 4.76
CA LYS A 292 -13.75 -21.66 5.30
C LYS A 292 -12.45 -22.35 5.69
N ALA A 293 -12.41 -22.92 6.88
CA ALA A 293 -11.22 -23.53 7.46
C ALA A 293 -10.63 -24.64 6.57
N GLU A 294 -11.48 -25.49 5.98
CA GLU A 294 -11.04 -26.58 5.10
C GLU A 294 -10.31 -26.09 3.84
N LEU A 295 -10.76 -25.00 3.23
CA LEU A 295 -10.14 -24.43 2.04
C LEU A 295 -8.85 -23.67 2.39
N ILE A 296 -8.82 -22.96 3.51
CA ILE A 296 -7.63 -22.31 4.03
C ILE A 296 -6.54 -23.35 4.37
N GLU A 297 -6.94 -24.50 4.92
CA GLU A 297 -6.01 -25.59 5.20
C GLU A 297 -5.36 -26.14 3.92
N LEU A 298 -6.13 -26.34 2.84
CA LEU A 298 -5.58 -26.73 1.54
C LEU A 298 -4.55 -25.71 1.03
N CYS A 299 -4.88 -24.42 1.09
CA CYS A 299 -3.94 -23.36 0.73
C CYS A 299 -2.66 -23.38 1.60
N SER A 300 -2.79 -23.61 2.89
CA SER A 300 -1.66 -23.62 3.83
C SER A 300 -0.69 -24.80 3.60
N LYS A 301 -1.22 -25.96 3.17
CA LYS A 301 -0.46 -27.16 2.85
C LYS A 301 0.21 -27.13 1.47
N HIS A 302 -0.25 -26.26 0.57
CA HIS A 302 0.31 -26.15 -0.76
C HIS A 302 1.77 -25.65 -0.72
N PRO A 303 2.71 -26.21 -1.51
CA PRO A 303 4.14 -25.81 -1.47
C PRO A 303 4.37 -24.31 -1.66
N LEU A 304 3.58 -23.63 -2.50
CA LEU A 304 3.67 -22.19 -2.70
C LEU A 304 3.45 -21.38 -1.43
N SER A 305 2.71 -21.90 -0.43
CA SER A 305 2.51 -21.19 0.86
C SER A 305 3.82 -20.85 1.56
N ARG A 306 4.86 -21.69 1.36
CA ARG A 306 6.19 -21.43 1.88
C ARG A 306 6.95 -20.41 1.05
N VAL A 307 6.76 -20.37 -0.27
CA VAL A 307 7.41 -19.43 -1.19
C VAL A 307 6.93 -18.00 -0.92
N VAL A 308 5.61 -17.84 -0.69
CA VAL A 308 4.96 -16.54 -0.49
C VAL A 308 4.81 -16.14 0.98
N ARG A 309 5.58 -16.75 1.88
CA ARG A 309 5.47 -16.56 3.33
C ARG A 309 6.01 -15.21 3.79
N PRO A 310 5.24 -14.41 4.57
CA PRO A 310 5.68 -13.10 5.06
C PRO A 310 6.72 -13.20 6.17
N GLY A 311 7.49 -12.13 6.35
CA GLY A 311 8.45 -11.97 7.44
C GLY A 311 7.79 -11.69 8.80
N SER A 312 8.57 -11.79 9.88
CA SER A 312 8.09 -11.54 11.25
C SER A 312 7.61 -10.11 11.46
N LEU A 313 8.27 -9.12 10.87
CA LEU A 313 7.89 -7.70 10.99
C LEU A 313 6.49 -7.46 10.39
N THR A 314 6.21 -8.03 9.20
CA THR A 314 4.90 -7.96 8.57
C THR A 314 3.82 -8.59 9.46
N MET A 315 4.09 -9.79 10.03
CA MET A 315 3.14 -10.47 10.90
C MET A 315 2.87 -9.67 12.18
N SER A 316 3.89 -9.09 12.79
CA SER A 316 3.75 -8.22 13.97
C SER A 316 2.94 -6.96 13.67
N ALA A 317 3.22 -6.29 12.57
CA ALA A 317 2.48 -5.09 12.16
C ALA A 317 1.00 -5.39 11.86
N LEU A 318 0.71 -6.51 11.16
CA LEU A 318 -0.66 -6.97 10.91
C LEU A 318 -1.39 -7.29 12.22
N GLN A 319 -0.71 -7.93 13.19
CA GLN A 319 -1.29 -8.18 14.50
C GLN A 319 -1.72 -6.88 15.20
N ASN A 320 -0.85 -5.87 15.23
CA ASN A 320 -1.14 -4.58 15.88
C ASN A 320 -2.32 -3.86 15.21
N VAL A 321 -2.35 -3.81 13.89
CA VAL A 321 -3.48 -3.23 13.14
C VAL A 321 -4.77 -4.00 13.41
N THR A 322 -4.72 -5.34 13.40
CA THR A 322 -5.92 -6.15 13.64
C THR A 322 -6.45 -6.00 15.07
N ILE A 323 -5.55 -5.89 16.07
CA ILE A 323 -5.93 -5.58 17.45
C ILE A 323 -6.66 -4.23 17.50
N SER A 324 -6.18 -3.20 16.79
CA SER A 324 -6.82 -1.89 16.72
C SER A 324 -8.26 -1.97 16.17
N TYR A 325 -8.51 -2.82 15.17
CA TYR A 325 -9.86 -3.10 14.68
C TYR A 325 -10.75 -3.77 15.74
N LEU A 326 -10.23 -4.81 16.40
CA LEU A 326 -10.97 -5.55 17.43
C LEU A 326 -11.30 -4.67 18.65
N GLU A 327 -10.42 -3.72 18.98
CA GLU A 327 -10.61 -2.73 20.03
C GLU A 327 -11.40 -1.50 19.57
N ARG A 328 -11.80 -1.43 18.29
CA ARG A 328 -12.52 -0.30 17.69
C ARG A 328 -11.78 1.04 17.83
N ARG A 329 -10.44 1.02 17.67
CA ARG A 329 -9.57 2.21 17.79
C ARG A 329 -9.05 2.66 16.43
N ALA A 330 -9.87 3.37 15.65
CA ALA A 330 -9.51 3.92 14.34
C ALA A 330 -8.28 4.83 14.39
N SER A 331 -8.15 5.66 15.44
CA SER A 331 -7.00 6.56 15.64
C SER A 331 -5.64 5.88 15.80
N SER A 332 -5.62 4.55 15.97
CA SER A 332 -4.39 3.77 15.97
C SER A 332 -3.96 3.28 14.58
N ILE A 333 -4.79 3.52 13.56
CA ILE A 333 -4.56 3.11 12.17
C ILE A 333 -4.41 4.39 11.33
N PRO A 334 -3.19 4.74 10.89
CA PRO A 334 -2.92 6.02 10.21
C PRO A 334 -3.81 6.29 8.99
N PHE A 335 -4.14 5.25 8.23
CA PHE A 335 -5.07 5.38 7.10
C PHE A 335 -6.43 5.93 7.54
N TRP A 336 -7.05 5.34 8.58
CA TRP A 336 -8.37 5.78 9.06
C TRP A 336 -8.32 7.12 9.77
N GLU A 337 -7.22 7.43 10.47
CA GLU A 337 -6.99 8.75 11.06
C GLU A 337 -7.02 9.83 9.98
N MET A 338 -6.26 9.66 8.88
CA MET A 338 -6.30 10.57 7.73
C MET A 338 -7.70 10.64 7.09
N ALA A 339 -8.26 9.47 6.77
CA ALA A 339 -9.49 9.35 5.98
C ALA A 339 -10.74 9.88 6.67
N THR A 340 -10.69 10.12 7.98
CA THR A 340 -11.80 10.66 8.81
C THR A 340 -11.57 12.06 9.32
N THR A 341 -10.40 12.67 9.03
CA THR A 341 -10.13 14.08 9.39
C THR A 341 -11.09 15.00 8.63
N THR A 342 -11.75 15.90 9.34
CA THR A 342 -12.75 16.80 8.77
C THR A 342 -12.11 17.99 8.03
N VAL A 343 -12.83 18.54 7.05
CA VAL A 343 -12.38 19.75 6.31
C VAL A 343 -12.12 20.93 7.25
N ASP A 344 -12.94 21.08 8.30
CA ASP A 344 -12.79 22.17 9.27
C ASP A 344 -11.50 22.03 10.09
N GLU A 345 -11.16 20.81 10.54
CA GLU A 345 -9.89 20.52 11.21
C GLU A 345 -8.70 20.83 10.29
N LEU A 346 -8.78 20.43 9.02
CA LEU A 346 -7.75 20.72 8.03
C LEU A 346 -7.60 22.23 7.79
N LYS A 347 -8.69 22.98 7.70
CA LYS A 347 -8.66 24.46 7.58
C LYS A 347 -8.06 25.12 8.82
N ILE A 348 -8.35 24.61 10.01
CA ILE A 348 -7.74 25.11 11.25
C ILE A 348 -6.22 24.87 11.22
N ARG A 349 -5.76 23.67 10.79
CA ARG A 349 -4.33 23.39 10.61
C ARG A 349 -3.69 24.30 9.56
N ALA A 350 -4.30 24.42 8.38
CA ALA A 350 -3.83 25.30 7.30
C ALA A 350 -3.67 26.75 7.77
N SER A 351 -4.61 27.25 8.61
CA SER A 351 -4.56 28.61 9.14
C SER A 351 -3.38 28.89 10.08
N LYS A 352 -2.87 27.83 10.74
CA LYS A 352 -1.69 27.94 11.61
C LYS A 352 -0.40 28.01 10.78
N ILE A 353 -0.38 27.36 9.61
CA ILE A 353 0.76 27.40 8.68
C ILE A 353 0.75 28.72 7.90
N SER A 354 -0.35 29.05 7.21
CA SER A 354 -0.49 30.30 6.47
C SER A 354 -1.95 30.64 6.21
N LYS A 355 -2.43 31.75 6.75
CA LYS A 355 -3.80 32.24 6.50
C LYS A 355 -4.03 32.67 5.05
N GLU A 356 -2.99 33.11 4.35
CA GLU A 356 -3.05 33.63 2.99
C GLU A 356 -3.33 32.55 1.94
N PHE A 357 -2.81 31.34 2.16
CA PHE A 357 -2.81 30.27 1.17
C PHE A 357 -3.88 29.20 1.38
N ILE A 358 -4.75 29.34 2.37
CA ILE A 358 -5.80 28.36 2.66
C ILE A 358 -6.70 28.17 1.44
N THR A 359 -6.99 26.90 1.13
CA THR A 359 -7.89 26.54 0.04
C THR A 359 -8.60 25.24 0.33
N ASP A 360 -9.82 25.12 -0.20
CA ASP A 360 -10.49 23.81 -0.31
C ASP A 360 -9.77 23.00 -1.37
N THR A 361 -9.63 21.71 -1.12
CA THR A 361 -9.01 20.73 -2.03
C THR A 361 -9.88 19.48 -2.13
N SER A 362 -9.46 18.57 -2.98
CA SER A 362 -10.07 17.24 -3.11
C SER A 362 -8.97 16.20 -2.98
N ALA A 363 -9.10 15.32 -1.99
CA ALA A 363 -8.27 14.16 -1.81
C ALA A 363 -8.90 12.94 -2.50
N THR A 364 -8.14 11.85 -2.64
CA THR A 364 -8.62 10.60 -3.24
C THR A 364 -8.16 9.40 -2.42
N PRO A 365 -8.93 8.29 -2.41
CA PRO A 365 -8.50 7.06 -1.72
C PRO A 365 -7.18 6.50 -2.26
N GLY A 366 -6.94 6.61 -3.58
CA GLY A 366 -5.72 6.17 -4.23
C GLY A 366 -5.90 5.03 -5.23
N GLY A 367 -4.80 4.63 -5.86
CA GLY A 367 -4.83 3.60 -6.90
C GLY A 367 -5.21 2.21 -6.36
N GLY A 368 -6.15 1.55 -7.04
CA GLY A 368 -6.62 0.21 -6.70
C GLY A 368 -7.67 0.16 -5.59
N THR A 369 -8.35 1.29 -5.32
CA THR A 369 -9.52 1.41 -4.47
C THR A 369 -10.41 2.55 -4.97
N LEU A 370 -11.72 2.32 -5.03
CA LEU A 370 -12.74 3.36 -5.28
C LEU A 370 -12.40 4.34 -6.43
N PRO A 371 -12.29 3.87 -7.68
CA PRO A 371 -11.87 4.70 -8.81
C PRO A 371 -12.81 5.88 -9.02
N GLY A 372 -12.24 7.10 -9.19
CA GLY A 372 -12.98 8.33 -9.42
C GLY A 372 -13.74 8.87 -8.21
N VAL A 373 -13.43 8.39 -7.02
CA VAL A 373 -13.96 8.94 -5.76
C VAL A 373 -13.13 10.12 -5.32
N GLU A 374 -13.80 11.21 -4.97
CA GLU A 374 -13.23 12.41 -4.39
C GLU A 374 -13.66 12.55 -2.93
N ILE A 375 -12.73 12.95 -2.08
CA ILE A 375 -12.93 13.16 -0.65
C ILE A 375 -12.73 14.66 -0.39
N PRO A 376 -13.74 15.39 0.13
CA PRO A 376 -13.57 16.80 0.50
C PRO A 376 -12.37 16.98 1.44
N SER A 377 -11.48 17.91 1.11
CA SER A 377 -10.24 18.17 1.84
C SER A 377 -9.95 19.66 1.91
N ALA A 378 -8.88 20.04 2.61
CA ALA A 378 -8.34 21.38 2.61
C ALA A 378 -6.82 21.37 2.77
N GLY A 379 -6.19 22.44 2.31
CA GLY A 379 -4.75 22.59 2.35
C GLY A 379 -4.31 24.00 1.99
N LEU A 380 -3.15 24.08 1.36
CA LEU A 380 -2.54 25.34 0.96
C LEU A 380 -2.33 25.37 -0.56
N LYS A 381 -2.53 26.55 -1.16
CA LYS A 381 -2.36 26.80 -2.58
C LYS A 381 -1.41 27.96 -2.82
N LEU A 382 -0.32 27.72 -3.54
CA LEU A 382 0.69 28.72 -3.91
C LEU A 382 0.65 28.96 -5.42
N THR A 383 0.85 30.21 -5.84
CA THR A 383 0.99 30.56 -7.25
C THR A 383 2.36 30.12 -7.76
N GLY A 384 2.39 29.45 -8.91
CA GLY A 384 3.61 28.92 -9.53
C GLY A 384 3.78 27.40 -9.31
N ASP A 385 4.72 26.82 -10.06
CA ASP A 385 5.16 25.45 -9.89
C ASP A 385 6.35 25.38 -8.92
N HIS A 386 6.10 24.88 -7.73
CA HIS A 386 7.09 24.69 -6.67
C HIS A 386 7.37 23.22 -6.35
N VAL A 387 6.91 22.27 -7.18
CA VAL A 387 7.03 20.83 -6.91
C VAL A 387 8.48 20.41 -6.70
N GLU A 388 9.39 20.90 -7.54
CA GLU A 388 10.81 20.58 -7.39
C GLU A 388 11.40 21.15 -6.10
N PHE A 389 11.07 22.40 -5.76
CA PHE A 389 11.51 23.05 -4.52
C PHE A 389 11.06 22.25 -3.28
N PHE A 390 9.77 21.85 -3.21
CA PHE A 390 9.25 21.08 -2.10
C PHE A 390 9.88 19.68 -2.01
N ARG A 391 10.06 19.02 -3.15
CA ARG A 391 10.72 17.70 -3.21
C ARG A 391 12.19 17.75 -2.74
N GLN A 392 12.83 18.90 -2.82
CA GLN A 392 14.22 19.11 -2.37
C GLN A 392 14.35 19.48 -0.89
N GLN A 393 13.24 19.61 -0.15
CA GLN A 393 13.31 19.84 1.30
C GLN A 393 13.79 18.59 2.04
N ASN A 394 14.10 18.74 3.32
CA ASN A 394 14.46 17.64 4.21
C ASN A 394 13.56 17.71 5.47
N PRO A 395 12.63 16.75 5.66
CA PRO A 395 12.26 15.68 4.72
C PRO A 395 11.65 16.20 3.42
N PRO A 396 11.71 15.41 2.31
CA PRO A 396 11.08 15.78 1.05
C PRO A 396 9.56 15.91 1.19
N ILE A 397 8.98 16.97 0.62
CA ILE A 397 7.55 17.23 0.60
C ILE A 397 7.03 16.95 -0.80
N ILE A 398 6.15 15.97 -0.93
CA ILE A 398 5.55 15.60 -2.21
C ILE A 398 4.18 16.26 -2.34
N CYS A 399 4.06 17.14 -3.31
CA CYS A 399 2.85 17.92 -3.58
C CYS A 399 2.43 17.79 -5.05
N ARG A 400 1.31 18.40 -5.42
CA ARG A 400 0.83 18.38 -6.81
C ARG A 400 0.77 19.80 -7.38
N VAL A 401 0.88 19.89 -8.71
CA VAL A 401 0.67 21.15 -9.45
C VAL A 401 -0.50 20.97 -10.42
N ASP A 402 -1.34 21.96 -10.49
CA ASP A 402 -2.41 22.07 -11.47
C ASP A 402 -2.56 23.54 -11.89
N ASN A 403 -2.65 23.80 -13.21
CA ASN A 403 -2.82 25.12 -13.78
C ASN A 403 -1.81 26.17 -13.23
N ASN A 404 -0.54 25.81 -13.13
CA ASN A 404 0.55 26.63 -12.57
C ASN A 404 0.27 27.09 -11.13
N GLN A 405 -0.35 26.23 -10.33
CA GLN A 405 -0.57 26.41 -8.89
C GLN A 405 -0.14 25.14 -8.16
N THR A 406 0.65 25.31 -7.11
CA THR A 406 1.10 24.22 -6.25
C THR A 406 0.11 24.03 -5.12
N PHE A 407 -0.36 22.80 -4.93
CA PHE A 407 -1.28 22.39 -3.87
C PHE A 407 -0.58 21.49 -2.87
N LEU A 408 -0.71 21.83 -1.59
CA LEU A 408 -0.30 21.03 -0.45
C LEU A 408 -1.57 20.61 0.29
N ASP A 409 -2.04 19.42 0.05
CA ASP A 409 -3.24 18.86 0.68
C ASP A 409 -2.90 18.32 2.07
N LEU A 410 -3.54 18.82 3.11
CA LEU A 410 -3.20 18.48 4.50
C LEU A 410 -3.87 17.19 5.01
N MET A 411 -4.79 16.58 4.25
CA MET A 411 -5.41 15.32 4.64
C MET A 411 -4.37 14.18 4.77
N THR A 412 -3.38 14.19 3.89
CA THR A 412 -2.34 13.15 3.85
C THR A 412 -1.06 13.55 4.59
N VAL A 413 -1.03 14.73 5.20
CA VAL A 413 0.10 15.22 6.01
C VAL A 413 -0.16 14.93 7.48
N HIS A 414 0.76 14.21 8.14
CA HIS A 414 0.68 14.02 9.58
C HIS A 414 0.81 15.38 10.31
N PRO A 415 0.03 15.67 11.37
CA PRO A 415 0.07 16.97 12.05
C PRO A 415 1.45 17.39 12.57
N SER A 416 2.33 16.45 12.94
CA SER A 416 3.71 16.74 13.36
C SER A 416 4.56 17.36 12.25
N ASP A 417 4.16 17.16 10.98
CA ASP A 417 4.92 17.61 9.81
C ASP A 417 4.53 19.00 9.32
N ASP A 418 3.49 19.60 9.92
CA ASP A 418 3.05 20.96 9.60
C ASP A 418 4.19 21.99 9.71
N VAL A 419 5.13 21.79 10.65
CA VAL A 419 6.31 22.63 10.84
C VAL A 419 7.26 22.62 9.63
N PHE A 420 7.40 21.49 8.95
CA PHE A 420 8.27 21.40 7.75
C PHE A 420 7.65 22.14 6.58
N ILE A 421 6.32 22.07 6.43
CA ILE A 421 5.57 22.82 5.40
C ILE A 421 5.67 24.33 5.66
N ASP A 422 5.44 24.76 6.91
CA ASP A 422 5.58 26.17 7.30
C ASP A 422 6.98 26.73 7.01
N ASN A 423 8.02 25.97 7.39
CA ASN A 423 9.41 26.36 7.13
C ASN A 423 9.73 26.41 5.63
N ALA A 424 9.20 25.50 4.83
CA ALA A 424 9.40 25.50 3.39
C ALA A 424 8.70 26.71 2.72
N ILE A 425 7.46 27.02 3.12
CA ILE A 425 6.72 28.18 2.59
C ILE A 425 7.42 29.50 2.91
N LYS A 426 7.99 29.65 4.11
CA LYS A 426 8.76 30.85 4.50
C LYS A 426 10.01 31.09 3.62
N LYS A 427 10.55 30.05 3.00
CA LYS A 427 11.70 30.17 2.07
C LYS A 427 11.30 30.60 0.65
N ILE A 428 10.02 30.40 0.28
CA ILE A 428 9.50 30.80 -1.04
C ILE A 428 9.09 32.28 -1.05
N ARG A 429 8.70 32.84 0.11
CA ARG A 429 8.39 34.24 0.31
C ARG A 429 9.66 35.10 0.30
#